data_95144b65182b801c195549bc3a4a4870
#
_entry.id   95144b65182b801c195549bc3a4a4870
#
_cell.length_a   1.000
_cell.length_b   1.000
_cell.length_c   1.000
_cell.angle_alpha   90.00
_cell.angle_beta   90.00
_cell.angle_gamma   90.00
#
_symmetry.space_group_name_H-M   'P 1'
#
loop_
_entity.id
_entity.type
_entity.pdbx_description
1 polymer ?
#
loop_
_entity_poly.entity_id
_entity_poly.type
_entity_poly.pdbx_seq_one_letter_code
_entity_poly.pdbx_strand_id
1 'polypeptide(L)'
;MAKKRKPTNVWLKRSLVIAGCLAAGVLVYFSYRVFGPNTKAFGDSKYFYVRTGSTYDDVLEGLEDQGIIRNRNSFNWVAKELGYPSRVKAGRYKIAHGMSNFDIAKLLRSGKQSPVVLVINKLRTKQDLVRKVSNNLEADSNALRALLSDQVYLRQFNLDTNTAMCAVVPNTYEFYWNTNAETVFKKLEKEREEFWTSDRREKAKALNLTPVQVTILASIVEEESNKLDEKPIISSVYLNRFRKGMRLQADPTVKFALQDFGLKRIREAHTQFDSPYNTYRYEGFPPGPICTPSEKTINAVLNTPETDYLYFCARSDFSGYHAFAATYAEHLINARKYQAELNKRGF
;
A
#
# COMPACT_ATOMS: atom_id res chain seq x y z
N MET A 1 59.74 -72.30 23.27
CA MET A 1 59.97 -70.88 23.03
C MET A 1 58.75 -70.07 23.49
N ALA A 2 58.83 -69.39 24.64
CA ALA A 2 57.72 -68.61 25.17
C ALA A 2 57.73 -67.18 24.58
N LYS A 3 56.71 -66.83 23.85
CA LYS A 3 56.49 -65.49 23.23
C LYS A 3 56.24 -64.45 24.35
N LYS A 4 57.26 -63.64 24.70
CA LYS A 4 57.08 -62.48 25.63
C LYS A 4 56.01 -61.51 25.09
N ARG A 5 54.82 -61.44 25.74
CA ARG A 5 53.85 -60.44 25.51
C ARG A 5 54.41 -59.06 25.92
N LYS A 6 54.54 -58.10 24.97
CA LYS A 6 54.92 -56.72 25.26
C LYS A 6 53.92 -56.14 26.24
N PRO A 7 54.36 -55.44 27.29
CA PRO A 7 53.42 -54.76 28.23
C PRO A 7 52.61 -53.75 27.43
N THR A 8 51.28 -53.95 27.37
CA THR A 8 50.35 -52.92 26.81
C THR A 8 50.37 -51.74 27.74
N ASN A 9 50.80 -50.60 27.24
CA ASN A 9 50.94 -49.36 28.01
C ASN A 9 49.54 -48.81 28.35
N VAL A 10 48.93 -49.32 29.42
CA VAL A 10 47.56 -49.04 29.89
C VAL A 10 47.36 -47.56 30.12
N TRP A 11 48.38 -46.86 30.57
CA TRP A 11 48.41 -45.42 30.77
C TRP A 11 48.23 -44.65 29.44
N LEU A 12 48.95 -45.07 28.42
CA LEU A 12 48.84 -44.44 27.09
C LEU A 12 47.44 -44.61 26.48
N LYS A 13 46.84 -45.76 26.67
CA LYS A 13 45.44 -46.00 26.20
C LYS A 13 44.43 -45.13 26.96
N ARG A 14 44.58 -45.02 28.28
CA ARG A 14 43.72 -44.14 29.10
C ARG A 14 43.88 -42.67 28.73
N SER A 15 45.10 -42.20 28.53
CA SER A 15 45.37 -40.81 28.09
C SER A 15 44.78 -40.52 26.72
N LEU A 16 44.85 -41.43 25.76
CA LEU A 16 44.23 -41.28 24.45
C LEU A 16 42.68 -41.27 24.51
N VAL A 17 42.11 -42.09 25.38
CA VAL A 17 40.63 -42.06 25.60
C VAL A 17 40.18 -40.73 26.22
N ILE A 18 40.88 -40.27 27.22
CA ILE A 18 40.59 -38.95 27.86
C ILE A 18 40.75 -37.81 26.84
N ALA A 19 41.82 -37.79 26.06
CA ALA A 19 42.02 -36.79 24.99
C ALA A 19 40.91 -36.86 23.94
N GLY A 20 40.48 -38.08 23.54
CA GLY A 20 39.36 -38.27 22.62
C GLY A 20 38.02 -37.75 23.17
N CYS A 21 37.73 -38.02 24.46
CA CYS A 21 36.54 -37.49 25.13
C CYS A 21 36.56 -35.96 25.23
N LEU A 22 37.71 -35.36 25.56
CA LEU A 22 37.87 -33.92 25.60
C LEU A 22 37.67 -33.32 24.20
N ALA A 23 38.26 -33.88 23.16
CA ALA A 23 38.09 -33.43 21.78
C ALA A 23 36.64 -33.53 21.33
N ALA A 24 35.96 -34.65 21.65
CA ALA A 24 34.55 -34.84 21.37
C ALA A 24 33.67 -33.79 22.11
N GLY A 25 33.97 -33.53 23.40
CA GLY A 25 33.29 -32.47 24.19
C GLY A 25 33.45 -31.10 23.59
N VAL A 26 34.64 -30.74 23.13
CA VAL A 26 34.95 -29.47 22.46
C VAL A 26 34.15 -29.39 21.13
N LEU A 27 34.14 -30.44 20.33
CA LEU A 27 33.37 -30.47 19.08
C LEU A 27 31.86 -30.29 19.32
N VAL A 28 31.30 -30.98 20.31
CA VAL A 28 29.89 -30.83 20.69
C VAL A 28 29.60 -29.41 21.14
N TYR A 29 30.47 -28.80 21.97
CA TYR A 29 30.32 -27.43 22.42
C TYR A 29 30.32 -26.43 21.25
N PHE A 30 31.28 -26.53 20.33
CA PHE A 30 31.35 -25.65 19.16
C PHE A 30 30.16 -25.89 18.21
N SER A 31 29.79 -27.17 17.97
CA SER A 31 28.62 -27.48 17.17
C SER A 31 27.35 -26.87 17.77
N TYR A 32 27.17 -26.93 19.07
CA TYR A 32 26.04 -26.27 19.74
C TYR A 32 26.09 -24.74 19.64
N ARG A 33 27.28 -24.12 19.72
CA ARG A 33 27.45 -22.68 19.55
C ARG A 33 27.11 -22.20 18.13
N VAL A 34 27.28 -23.02 17.11
CA VAL A 34 26.99 -22.72 15.70
C VAL A 34 25.54 -23.02 15.36
N PHE A 35 25.09 -24.25 15.66
CA PHE A 35 23.81 -24.80 15.19
C PHE A 35 22.73 -24.87 16.28
N GLY A 36 23.08 -24.65 17.53
CA GLY A 36 22.11 -24.56 18.61
C GLY A 36 21.33 -23.24 18.57
N PRO A 37 20.13 -23.20 19.17
CA PRO A 37 19.27 -22.01 19.16
C PRO A 37 19.92 -20.84 19.91
N ASN A 38 19.96 -19.69 19.25
CA ASN A 38 20.48 -18.43 19.84
C ASN A 38 19.43 -17.31 19.89
N THR A 39 18.17 -17.58 19.65
CA THR A 39 17.12 -16.58 19.80
C THR A 39 16.64 -16.49 21.24
N LYS A 40 16.29 -15.26 21.71
CA LYS A 40 15.53 -15.07 22.96
C LYS A 40 14.11 -15.59 22.80
N ALA A 41 13.38 -15.73 23.92
CA ALA A 41 11.99 -16.09 23.89
C ALA A 41 11.15 -14.92 23.37
N PHE A 42 10.60 -15.08 22.18
CA PHE A 42 9.56 -14.24 21.58
C PHE A 42 8.66 -15.17 20.80
N GLY A 43 7.40 -14.89 20.60
CA GLY A 43 6.45 -15.76 19.90
C GLY A 43 7.04 -16.56 18.72
N ASP A 44 6.28 -16.92 17.73
CA ASP A 44 6.77 -17.78 16.63
C ASP A 44 7.88 -17.13 15.79
N SER A 45 7.83 -15.80 15.65
CA SER A 45 8.83 -15.05 14.87
C SER A 45 8.82 -13.56 15.21
N LYS A 46 9.95 -12.90 14.91
CA LYS A 46 10.11 -11.45 15.01
C LYS A 46 10.70 -10.90 13.72
N TYR A 47 10.24 -9.71 13.29
CA TYR A 47 10.85 -9.02 12.15
C TYR A 47 12.03 -8.18 12.63
N PHE A 48 13.14 -8.34 11.95
CA PHE A 48 14.34 -7.53 12.12
C PHE A 48 14.56 -6.65 10.88
N TYR A 49 14.84 -5.37 11.12
CA TYR A 49 15.00 -4.39 10.06
C TYR A 49 16.45 -3.93 9.99
N VAL A 50 17.09 -4.16 8.86
CA VAL A 50 18.43 -3.64 8.55
C VAL A 50 18.23 -2.45 7.62
N ARG A 51 18.59 -1.24 8.09
CA ARG A 51 18.43 0.00 7.33
C ARG A 51 19.40 0.06 6.15
N THR A 52 19.02 0.82 5.14
CA THR A 52 19.92 1.14 4.02
C THR A 52 21.12 1.91 4.54
N GLY A 53 22.35 1.43 4.21
CA GLY A 53 23.60 2.01 4.70
C GLY A 53 24.05 1.51 6.08
N SER A 54 23.32 0.60 6.75
CA SER A 54 23.77 0.02 8.03
C SER A 54 25.09 -0.72 7.89
N THR A 55 25.95 -0.52 8.86
CA THR A 55 27.17 -1.30 9.05
C THR A 55 26.89 -2.64 9.72
N TYR A 56 27.89 -3.51 9.78
CA TYR A 56 27.76 -4.76 10.53
C TYR A 56 27.57 -4.53 12.04
N ASP A 57 28.23 -3.50 12.59
CA ASP A 57 28.13 -3.20 14.01
C ASP A 57 26.71 -2.70 14.36
N ASP A 58 26.08 -1.90 13.50
CA ASP A 58 24.66 -1.50 13.66
C ASP A 58 23.73 -2.71 13.67
N VAL A 59 24.00 -3.71 12.80
CA VAL A 59 23.21 -4.95 12.76
C VAL A 59 23.38 -5.76 14.03
N LEU A 60 24.63 -5.88 14.51
CA LEU A 60 24.95 -6.66 15.70
C LEU A 60 24.34 -6.03 16.96
N GLU A 61 24.40 -4.72 17.08
CA GLU A 61 23.77 -3.95 18.15
C GLU A 61 22.25 -4.07 18.08
N GLY A 62 21.66 -3.87 16.91
CA GLY A 62 20.21 -3.98 16.72
C GLY A 62 19.64 -5.38 17.01
N LEU A 63 20.38 -6.45 16.72
CA LEU A 63 19.98 -7.82 17.09
C LEU A 63 19.98 -8.03 18.61
N GLU A 64 20.93 -7.42 19.32
CA GLU A 64 21.00 -7.48 20.78
C GLU A 64 19.94 -6.63 21.45
N ASP A 65 19.82 -5.36 21.07
CA ASP A 65 18.90 -4.37 21.66
C ASP A 65 17.43 -4.77 21.48
N GLN A 66 17.10 -5.28 20.30
CA GLN A 66 15.74 -5.80 20.05
C GLN A 66 15.50 -7.15 20.71
N GLY A 67 16.48 -7.69 21.42
CA GLY A 67 16.36 -8.96 22.12
C GLY A 67 16.12 -10.16 21.18
N ILE A 68 16.71 -10.12 20.00
CA ILE A 68 16.59 -11.20 19.02
C ILE A 68 17.55 -12.33 19.37
N ILE A 69 18.81 -12.01 19.62
CA ILE A 69 19.85 -12.98 19.97
C ILE A 69 20.10 -13.01 21.49
N ARG A 70 20.44 -14.19 22.01
CA ARG A 70 20.80 -14.43 23.42
C ARG A 70 22.27 -14.12 23.68
N ASN A 71 23.14 -14.54 22.79
CA ASN A 71 24.59 -14.47 22.95
C ASN A 71 25.23 -13.77 21.75
N ARG A 72 25.55 -12.49 21.94
CA ARG A 72 26.20 -11.63 20.97
C ARG A 72 27.53 -12.20 20.47
N ASN A 73 28.37 -12.66 21.40
CA ASN A 73 29.73 -13.12 21.07
C ASN A 73 29.72 -14.36 20.18
N SER A 74 28.81 -15.31 20.44
CA SER A 74 28.69 -16.51 19.60
C SER A 74 28.16 -16.16 18.22
N PHE A 75 27.18 -15.26 18.13
CA PHE A 75 26.67 -14.76 16.85
C PHE A 75 27.77 -14.05 16.07
N ASN A 76 28.49 -13.12 16.72
CA ASN A 76 29.57 -12.35 16.10
C ASN A 76 30.65 -13.26 15.51
N TRP A 77 31.04 -14.31 16.26
CA TRP A 77 32.02 -15.27 15.75
C TRP A 77 31.49 -16.01 14.50
N VAL A 78 30.30 -16.59 14.55
CA VAL A 78 29.72 -17.32 13.40
C VAL A 78 29.49 -16.38 12.19
N ALA A 79 29.03 -15.17 12.43
CA ALA A 79 28.79 -14.18 11.38
C ALA A 79 30.10 -13.78 10.66
N LYS A 80 31.21 -13.63 11.40
CA LYS A 80 32.53 -13.38 10.82
C LYS A 80 33.04 -14.55 10.00
N GLU A 81 32.94 -15.78 10.51
CA GLU A 81 33.32 -16.99 9.75
C GLU A 81 32.52 -17.14 8.46
N LEU A 82 31.24 -16.75 8.47
CA LEU A 82 30.41 -16.73 7.27
C LEU A 82 30.70 -15.53 6.34
N GLY A 83 31.59 -14.58 6.70
CA GLY A 83 31.89 -13.39 5.91
C GLY A 83 30.69 -12.43 5.80
N TYR A 84 29.79 -12.42 6.80
CA TYR A 84 28.64 -11.53 6.81
C TYR A 84 29.00 -10.04 6.96
N PRO A 85 30.04 -9.66 7.76
CA PRO A 85 30.40 -8.24 7.94
C PRO A 85 30.64 -7.48 6.63
N SER A 86 31.17 -8.14 5.60
CA SER A 86 31.40 -7.54 4.28
C SER A 86 30.19 -7.62 3.33
N ARG A 87 29.07 -8.19 3.79
CA ARG A 87 27.89 -8.48 2.95
C ARG A 87 26.57 -8.11 3.65
N VAL A 88 26.58 -7.03 4.42
CA VAL A 88 25.37 -6.50 5.04
C VAL A 88 24.39 -6.08 3.93
N LYS A 89 23.16 -6.54 4.02
CA LYS A 89 22.10 -6.22 3.07
C LYS A 89 20.92 -5.61 3.83
N ALA A 90 20.52 -4.43 3.41
CA ALA A 90 19.34 -3.76 3.94
C ALA A 90 18.07 -4.56 3.65
N GLY A 91 17.08 -4.48 4.54
CA GLY A 91 15.79 -5.10 4.35
C GLY A 91 15.12 -5.57 5.63
N ARG A 92 13.94 -6.16 5.48
CA ARG A 92 13.14 -6.76 6.55
C ARG A 92 13.31 -8.28 6.54
N TYR A 93 13.76 -8.84 7.65
CA TYR A 93 14.04 -10.26 7.81
C TYR A 93 13.13 -10.87 8.88
N LYS A 94 12.47 -11.99 8.55
CA LYS A 94 11.67 -12.74 9.52
C LYS A 94 12.57 -13.76 10.22
N ILE A 95 12.85 -13.54 11.50
CA ILE A 95 13.64 -14.45 12.35
C ILE A 95 12.67 -15.28 13.16
N ALA A 96 12.69 -16.59 12.93
CA ALA A 96 11.84 -17.53 13.67
C ALA A 96 12.45 -17.83 15.05
N HIS A 97 11.59 -18.15 16.00
CA HIS A 97 12.04 -18.63 17.31
C HIS A 97 12.85 -19.93 17.14
N GLY A 98 13.92 -20.08 17.89
CA GLY A 98 14.77 -21.26 17.85
C GLY A 98 15.83 -21.26 16.73
N MET A 99 15.92 -20.24 15.88
CA MET A 99 16.97 -20.16 14.87
C MET A 99 18.36 -20.14 15.51
N SER A 100 19.28 -20.88 14.85
CA SER A 100 20.69 -20.92 15.22
C SER A 100 21.47 -19.68 14.79
N ASN A 101 22.68 -19.48 15.31
CA ASN A 101 23.59 -18.45 14.82
C ASN A 101 23.86 -18.57 13.33
N PHE A 102 24.05 -19.78 12.86
CA PHE A 102 24.28 -20.09 11.45
C PHE A 102 23.11 -19.66 10.58
N ASP A 103 21.88 -20.03 10.98
CA ASP A 103 20.67 -19.71 10.21
C ASP A 103 20.40 -18.21 10.14
N ILE A 104 20.56 -17.50 11.28
CA ILE A 104 20.37 -16.04 11.33
C ILE A 104 21.42 -15.36 10.44
N ALA A 105 22.70 -15.67 10.60
CA ALA A 105 23.77 -15.07 9.81
C ALA A 105 23.63 -15.38 8.31
N LYS A 106 23.26 -16.63 7.96
CA LYS A 106 22.99 -17.06 6.59
C LYS A 106 21.78 -16.31 5.99
N LEU A 107 20.70 -16.15 6.75
CA LEU A 107 19.51 -15.40 6.33
C LEU A 107 19.87 -13.95 5.99
N LEU A 108 20.51 -13.24 6.93
CA LEU A 108 20.89 -11.83 6.77
C LEU A 108 21.89 -11.64 5.63
N ARG A 109 22.91 -12.50 5.54
CA ARG A 109 23.91 -12.48 4.45
C ARG A 109 23.29 -12.74 3.07
N SER A 110 22.32 -13.65 2.99
CA SER A 110 21.67 -13.99 1.72
C SER A 110 20.87 -12.82 1.14
N GLY A 111 20.32 -11.96 1.99
CA GLY A 111 19.40 -10.90 1.61
C GLY A 111 18.00 -11.41 1.26
N LYS A 112 17.63 -12.62 1.72
CA LYS A 112 16.27 -13.18 1.53
C LYS A 112 15.30 -12.44 2.45
N GLN A 113 14.85 -11.29 1.99
CA GLN A 113 13.90 -10.43 2.71
C GLN A 113 12.50 -11.03 2.77
N SER A 114 11.74 -10.64 3.80
CA SER A 114 10.30 -10.88 3.86
C SER A 114 9.57 -9.65 3.31
N PRO A 115 8.69 -9.79 2.32
CA PRO A 115 7.97 -8.64 1.76
C PRO A 115 7.03 -8.00 2.78
N VAL A 116 6.82 -6.69 2.62
CA VAL A 116 5.77 -5.92 3.31
C VAL A 116 4.54 -5.95 2.43
N VAL A 117 3.41 -6.35 3.00
CA VAL A 117 2.11 -6.27 2.34
C VAL A 117 1.53 -4.87 2.63
N LEU A 118 1.44 -4.04 1.60
CA LEU A 118 0.88 -2.70 1.66
C LEU A 118 -0.52 -2.69 1.05
N VAL A 119 -1.54 -2.67 1.90
CA VAL A 119 -2.93 -2.54 1.45
C VAL A 119 -3.24 -1.06 1.21
N ILE A 120 -3.45 -0.69 -0.03
CA ILE A 120 -3.91 0.65 -0.42
C ILE A 120 -5.42 0.57 -0.68
N ASN A 121 -6.16 1.18 0.24
CA ASN A 121 -7.59 1.42 0.08
C ASN A 121 -7.81 2.80 -0.58
N LYS A 122 -9.04 3.30 -0.51
CA LYS A 122 -9.37 4.66 -0.98
C LYS A 122 -8.49 5.71 -0.26
N LEU A 123 -7.72 6.47 -1.04
CA LEU A 123 -6.94 7.63 -0.60
C LEU A 123 -7.50 8.88 -1.26
N ARG A 124 -7.53 10.01 -0.54
CA ARG A 124 -8.04 11.27 -1.10
C ARG A 124 -6.94 12.20 -1.59
N THR A 125 -5.81 12.20 -0.90
CA THR A 125 -4.74 13.16 -1.16
C THR A 125 -3.40 12.47 -1.43
N LYS A 126 -2.48 13.19 -2.09
CA LYS A 126 -1.08 12.78 -2.21
C LYS A 126 -0.44 12.55 -0.83
N GLN A 127 -0.82 13.38 0.16
CA GLN A 127 -0.31 13.25 1.52
C GLN A 127 -0.75 11.93 2.18
N ASP A 128 -1.95 11.43 1.87
CA ASP A 128 -2.40 10.13 2.36
C ASP A 128 -1.54 9.00 1.79
N LEU A 129 -1.20 9.08 0.49
CA LEU A 129 -0.29 8.11 -0.14
C LEU A 129 1.10 8.18 0.50
N VAL A 130 1.68 9.37 0.63
CA VAL A 130 2.99 9.58 1.27
C VAL A 130 3.01 8.97 2.66
N ARG A 131 2.02 9.28 3.50
CA ARG A 131 1.89 8.75 4.85
C ARG A 131 1.75 7.22 4.85
N LYS A 132 0.92 6.69 3.95
CA LYS A 132 0.70 5.24 3.84
C LYS A 132 1.99 4.49 3.48
N VAL A 133 2.77 5.02 2.55
CA VAL A 133 4.06 4.44 2.12
C VAL A 133 5.10 4.57 3.22
N SER A 134 5.35 5.79 3.74
CA SER A 134 6.42 6.04 4.72
C SER A 134 6.20 5.37 6.08
N ASN A 135 4.95 5.08 6.45
CA ASN A 135 4.66 4.34 7.69
C ASN A 135 4.93 2.84 7.56
N ASN A 136 5.08 2.31 6.36
CA ASN A 136 5.23 0.86 6.12
C ASN A 136 6.57 0.48 5.48
N LEU A 137 7.22 1.41 4.78
CA LEU A 137 8.46 1.20 4.06
C LEU A 137 9.52 2.20 4.55
N GLU A 138 10.79 1.93 4.25
CA GLU A 138 11.90 2.84 4.49
C GLU A 138 11.92 4.04 3.52
N ALA A 139 11.01 4.04 2.55
CA ALA A 139 10.94 5.08 1.51
C ALA A 139 10.88 6.50 2.12
N ASP A 140 11.75 7.37 1.66
CA ASP A 140 11.78 8.77 2.10
C ASP A 140 10.49 9.50 1.67
N SER A 141 9.78 10.03 2.66
CA SER A 141 8.53 10.77 2.46
C SER A 141 8.71 12.04 1.63
N ASN A 142 9.85 12.73 1.75
CA ASN A 142 10.13 13.92 0.97
C ASN A 142 10.43 13.59 -0.49
N ALA A 143 11.18 12.51 -0.73
CA ALA A 143 11.43 12.02 -2.09
C ALA A 143 10.11 11.63 -2.80
N LEU A 144 9.22 10.90 -2.10
CA LEU A 144 7.92 10.54 -2.71
C LEU A 144 7.05 11.78 -2.96
N ARG A 145 7.02 12.75 -2.04
CA ARG A 145 6.30 14.01 -2.22
C ARG A 145 6.84 14.81 -3.40
N ALA A 146 8.16 14.86 -3.55
CA ALA A 146 8.83 15.51 -4.68
C ALA A 146 8.41 14.88 -6.02
N LEU A 147 8.48 13.53 -6.12
CA LEU A 147 8.07 12.81 -7.34
C LEU A 147 6.59 13.08 -7.70
N LEU A 148 5.68 13.09 -6.73
CA LEU A 148 4.25 13.37 -6.94
C LEU A 148 3.97 14.85 -7.33
N SER A 149 4.98 15.71 -7.26
CA SER A 149 4.91 17.13 -7.62
C SER A 149 5.83 17.50 -8.79
N ASP A 150 6.59 16.53 -9.31
CA ASP A 150 7.50 16.74 -10.45
C ASP A 150 6.76 16.53 -11.77
N GLN A 151 6.47 17.64 -12.45
CA GLN A 151 5.77 17.64 -13.73
C GLN A 151 6.56 16.90 -14.83
N VAL A 152 7.89 16.97 -14.84
CA VAL A 152 8.74 16.31 -15.85
C VAL A 152 8.73 14.79 -15.64
N TYR A 153 8.84 14.37 -14.38
CA TYR A 153 8.78 12.96 -14.03
C TYR A 153 7.40 12.35 -14.38
N LEU A 154 6.32 13.02 -14.01
CA LEU A 154 4.95 12.51 -14.21
C LEU A 154 4.55 12.42 -15.68
N ARG A 155 5.07 13.31 -16.55
CA ARG A 155 4.82 13.25 -18.00
C ARG A 155 5.26 11.94 -18.64
N GLN A 156 6.26 11.24 -18.09
CA GLN A 156 6.70 9.93 -18.57
C GLN A 156 5.57 8.87 -18.50
N PHE A 157 4.58 9.11 -17.66
CA PHE A 157 3.43 8.24 -17.43
C PHE A 157 2.12 8.84 -17.96
N ASN A 158 2.20 9.87 -18.81
CA ASN A 158 1.04 10.63 -19.30
C ASN A 158 0.20 11.21 -18.16
N LEU A 159 0.86 11.62 -17.08
CA LEU A 159 0.28 12.27 -15.91
C LEU A 159 0.88 13.67 -15.71
N ASP A 160 0.21 14.45 -14.89
CA ASP A 160 0.67 15.74 -14.37
C ASP A 160 0.52 15.80 -12.85
N THR A 161 0.84 16.95 -12.27
CA THR A 161 0.77 17.12 -10.82
C THR A 161 -0.66 17.01 -10.28
N ASN A 162 -1.70 17.28 -11.03
CA ASN A 162 -3.09 17.11 -10.61
C ASN A 162 -3.55 15.65 -10.73
N THR A 163 -3.06 14.97 -11.76
CA THR A 163 -3.47 13.60 -12.11
C THR A 163 -2.56 12.52 -11.53
N ALA A 164 -1.50 12.87 -10.77
CA ALA A 164 -0.55 11.94 -10.17
C ALA A 164 -1.22 10.79 -9.38
N MET A 165 -2.36 11.08 -8.70
CA MET A 165 -3.11 10.07 -7.96
C MET A 165 -3.84 9.07 -8.86
N CYS A 166 -3.96 9.31 -10.17
CA CYS A 166 -4.45 8.31 -11.13
C CYS A 166 -3.48 7.13 -11.30
N ALA A 167 -2.21 7.26 -10.88
CA ALA A 167 -1.27 6.15 -10.83
C ALA A 167 -1.64 5.09 -9.79
N VAL A 168 -2.52 5.40 -8.86
CA VAL A 168 -2.81 4.56 -7.70
C VAL A 168 -4.15 3.87 -7.86
N VAL A 169 -4.13 2.59 -8.16
CA VAL A 169 -5.32 1.72 -8.13
C VAL A 169 -5.38 1.07 -6.74
N PRO A 170 -6.49 1.20 -5.99
CA PRO A 170 -6.64 0.50 -4.71
C PRO A 170 -6.46 -1.01 -4.87
N ASN A 171 -5.44 -1.55 -4.23
CA ASN A 171 -5.06 -2.96 -4.30
C ASN A 171 -4.16 -3.34 -3.12
N THR A 172 -3.78 -4.60 -3.04
CA THR A 172 -2.76 -5.12 -2.13
C THR A 172 -1.44 -5.26 -2.88
N TYR A 173 -0.44 -4.49 -2.44
CA TYR A 173 0.88 -4.44 -3.05
C TYR A 173 1.91 -5.13 -2.15
N GLU A 174 2.84 -5.85 -2.73
CA GLU A 174 4.00 -6.38 -2.01
C GLU A 174 5.25 -5.57 -2.35
N PHE A 175 5.96 -5.10 -1.33
CA PHE A 175 7.21 -4.37 -1.47
C PHE A 175 8.28 -4.97 -0.56
N TYR A 176 9.54 -4.86 -0.93
CA TYR A 176 10.60 -4.96 0.06
C TYR A 176 10.60 -3.71 0.93
N TRP A 177 10.89 -3.88 2.22
CA TRP A 177 10.80 -2.78 3.17
C TRP A 177 11.69 -1.59 2.81
N ASN A 178 12.87 -1.84 2.27
CA ASN A 178 13.84 -0.82 1.83
C ASN A 178 13.61 -0.33 0.38
N THR A 179 12.41 -0.52 -0.17
CA THR A 179 12.06 0.00 -1.51
C THR A 179 12.04 1.53 -1.49
N ASN A 180 12.75 2.19 -2.40
CA ASN A 180 12.79 3.64 -2.51
C ASN A 180 11.51 4.23 -3.13
N ALA A 181 11.33 5.54 -3.00
CA ALA A 181 10.14 6.26 -3.44
C ALA A 181 9.85 6.10 -4.95
N GLU A 182 10.88 6.15 -5.77
CA GLU A 182 10.74 6.02 -7.22
C GLU A 182 10.26 4.62 -7.62
N THR A 183 10.85 3.59 -7.04
CA THR A 183 10.46 2.20 -7.28
C THR A 183 9.03 1.94 -6.78
N VAL A 184 8.62 2.56 -5.66
CA VAL A 184 7.22 2.50 -5.20
C VAL A 184 6.30 3.09 -6.26
N PHE A 185 6.55 4.32 -6.73
CA PHE A 185 5.72 4.96 -7.73
C PHE A 185 5.65 4.18 -9.05
N LYS A 186 6.79 3.71 -9.56
CA LYS A 186 6.86 2.88 -10.77
C LYS A 186 6.06 1.59 -10.65
N LYS A 187 6.04 0.97 -9.47
CA LYS A 187 5.23 -0.23 -9.25
C LYS A 187 3.73 0.08 -9.24
N LEU A 188 3.32 1.17 -8.59
CA LEU A 188 1.92 1.62 -8.63
C LEU A 188 1.47 1.91 -10.06
N GLU A 189 2.31 2.58 -10.83
CA GLU A 189 2.06 2.92 -12.22
C GLU A 189 1.99 1.69 -13.13
N LYS A 190 2.88 0.72 -12.92
CA LYS A 190 2.83 -0.55 -13.63
C LYS A 190 1.51 -1.29 -13.41
N GLU A 191 1.04 -1.37 -12.19
CA GLU A 191 -0.25 -1.97 -11.84
C GLU A 191 -1.42 -1.20 -12.50
N ARG A 192 -1.32 0.13 -12.58
CA ARG A 192 -2.29 0.94 -13.33
C ARG A 192 -2.28 0.57 -14.82
N GLU A 193 -1.12 0.47 -15.44
CA GLU A 193 -1.03 0.10 -16.86
C GLU A 193 -1.57 -1.31 -17.12
N GLU A 194 -1.31 -2.27 -16.24
CA GLU A 194 -1.88 -3.62 -16.30
C GLU A 194 -3.39 -3.63 -16.07
N PHE A 195 -3.89 -2.78 -15.20
CA PHE A 195 -5.34 -2.59 -15.02
C PHE A 195 -6.03 -2.06 -16.27
N TRP A 196 -5.43 -1.13 -17.01
CA TRP A 196 -5.96 -0.56 -18.24
C TRP A 196 -5.74 -1.49 -19.44
N THR A 197 -6.45 -2.62 -19.47
CA THR A 197 -6.47 -3.58 -20.60
C THR A 197 -7.01 -2.93 -21.89
N SER A 198 -6.80 -3.59 -23.04
CA SER A 198 -7.38 -3.15 -24.33
C SER A 198 -8.90 -2.99 -24.25
N ASP A 199 -9.63 -3.95 -23.67
CA ASP A 199 -11.08 -3.86 -23.46
C ASP A 199 -11.48 -2.59 -22.68
N ARG A 200 -10.82 -2.30 -21.55
CA ARG A 200 -11.11 -1.09 -20.76
C ARG A 200 -10.79 0.20 -21.51
N ARG A 201 -9.71 0.21 -22.29
CA ARG A 201 -9.37 1.36 -23.14
C ARG A 201 -10.37 1.57 -24.28
N GLU A 202 -10.86 0.51 -24.90
CA GLU A 202 -11.91 0.57 -25.92
C GLU A 202 -13.23 1.09 -25.35
N LYS A 203 -13.64 0.61 -24.17
CA LYS A 203 -14.83 1.14 -23.46
C LYS A 203 -14.68 2.62 -23.11
N ALA A 204 -13.51 3.05 -22.63
CA ALA A 204 -13.24 4.46 -22.37
C ALA A 204 -13.36 5.30 -23.65
N LYS A 205 -12.80 4.82 -24.75
CA LYS A 205 -12.90 5.45 -26.09
C LYS A 205 -14.34 5.53 -26.57
N ALA A 206 -15.14 4.49 -26.36
CA ALA A 206 -16.58 4.50 -26.70
C ALA A 206 -17.37 5.58 -25.94
N LEU A 207 -16.95 5.92 -24.72
CA LEU A 207 -17.48 7.04 -23.94
C LEU A 207 -16.91 8.41 -24.37
N ASN A 208 -15.96 8.46 -25.31
CA ASN A 208 -15.15 9.62 -25.70
C ASN A 208 -14.31 10.17 -24.52
N LEU A 209 -13.78 9.30 -23.67
CA LEU A 209 -12.95 9.63 -22.52
C LEU A 209 -11.58 8.97 -22.60
N THR A 210 -10.59 9.65 -22.04
CA THR A 210 -9.26 9.04 -21.76
C THR A 210 -9.33 8.20 -20.47
N PRO A 211 -8.42 7.25 -20.25
CA PRO A 211 -8.29 6.53 -18.98
C PRO A 211 -8.20 7.44 -17.75
N VAL A 212 -7.51 8.56 -17.86
CA VAL A 212 -7.40 9.57 -16.80
C VAL A 212 -8.77 10.21 -16.51
N GLN A 213 -9.51 10.60 -17.54
CA GLN A 213 -10.85 11.20 -17.38
C GLN A 213 -11.84 10.20 -16.78
N VAL A 214 -11.78 8.93 -17.19
CA VAL A 214 -12.58 7.86 -16.55
C VAL A 214 -12.24 7.73 -15.06
N THR A 215 -10.95 7.77 -14.70
CA THR A 215 -10.53 7.73 -13.29
C THR A 215 -11.01 8.93 -12.50
N ILE A 216 -10.97 10.14 -13.09
CA ILE A 216 -11.50 11.36 -12.47
C ILE A 216 -13.01 11.23 -12.24
N LEU A 217 -13.78 10.85 -13.25
CA LEU A 217 -15.22 10.64 -13.10
C LEU A 217 -15.54 9.54 -12.08
N ALA A 218 -14.80 8.43 -12.12
CA ALA A 218 -14.97 7.35 -11.15
C ALA A 218 -14.69 7.80 -9.71
N SER A 219 -13.74 8.73 -9.51
CA SER A 219 -13.47 9.29 -8.18
C SER A 219 -14.64 10.12 -7.62
N ILE A 220 -15.38 10.80 -8.49
CA ILE A 220 -16.61 11.52 -8.12
C ILE A 220 -17.71 10.51 -7.76
N VAL A 221 -17.97 9.54 -8.64
CA VAL A 221 -18.97 8.48 -8.44
C VAL A 221 -18.69 7.64 -7.19
N GLU A 222 -17.40 7.40 -6.85
CA GLU A 222 -16.98 6.68 -5.63
C GLU A 222 -17.40 7.39 -4.34
N GLU A 223 -17.40 8.72 -4.35
CA GLU A 223 -17.77 9.54 -3.18
C GLU A 223 -19.28 9.87 -3.12
N GLU A 224 -20.02 9.64 -4.21
CA GLU A 224 -21.49 9.89 -4.26
C GLU A 224 -22.30 8.74 -3.65
N SER A 225 -21.95 7.51 -3.96
CA SER A 225 -22.75 6.37 -3.52
C SER A 225 -21.91 5.15 -3.14
N ASN A 226 -22.32 4.49 -2.07
CA ASN A 226 -21.82 3.16 -1.71
C ASN A 226 -22.59 2.02 -2.39
N LYS A 227 -23.68 2.33 -3.14
CA LYS A 227 -24.51 1.36 -3.84
C LYS A 227 -23.90 1.08 -5.22
N LEU A 228 -23.30 -0.11 -5.36
CA LEU A 228 -22.55 -0.46 -6.57
C LEU A 228 -23.44 -0.51 -7.82
N ASP A 229 -24.68 -0.93 -7.66
CA ASP A 229 -25.68 -1.02 -8.71
C ASP A 229 -26.19 0.35 -9.23
N GLU A 230 -26.08 1.42 -8.41
CA GLU A 230 -26.41 2.78 -8.84
C GLU A 230 -25.25 3.50 -9.54
N LYS A 231 -24.01 3.11 -9.29
CA LYS A 231 -22.82 3.82 -9.82
C LYS A 231 -22.85 4.00 -11.35
N PRO A 232 -23.27 3.00 -12.17
CA PRO A 232 -23.38 3.21 -13.61
C PRO A 232 -24.41 4.29 -13.98
N ILE A 233 -25.53 4.36 -13.25
CA ILE A 233 -26.59 5.35 -13.53
C ILE A 233 -26.14 6.75 -13.07
N ILE A 234 -25.49 6.88 -11.91
CA ILE A 234 -24.89 8.16 -11.46
C ILE A 234 -23.86 8.63 -12.48
N SER A 235 -23.03 7.71 -12.99
CA SER A 235 -22.07 8.02 -14.05
C SER A 235 -22.75 8.56 -15.30
N SER A 236 -23.90 7.99 -15.71
CA SER A 236 -24.64 8.46 -16.87
C SER A 236 -25.14 9.90 -16.70
N VAL A 237 -25.58 10.28 -15.50
CA VAL A 237 -25.98 11.66 -15.20
C VAL A 237 -24.82 12.62 -15.41
N TYR A 238 -23.65 12.32 -14.86
CA TYR A 238 -22.47 13.18 -15.01
C TYR A 238 -21.96 13.25 -16.43
N LEU A 239 -21.98 12.11 -17.19
CA LEU A 239 -21.60 12.09 -18.60
C LEU A 239 -22.58 12.90 -19.44
N ASN A 240 -23.88 12.81 -19.19
CA ASN A 240 -24.90 13.58 -19.90
C ASN A 240 -24.74 15.09 -19.64
N ARG A 241 -24.47 15.48 -18.39
CA ARG A 241 -24.16 16.87 -18.06
C ARG A 241 -22.89 17.34 -18.76
N PHE A 242 -21.81 16.56 -18.69
CA PHE A 242 -20.54 16.87 -19.35
C PHE A 242 -20.73 17.10 -20.86
N ARG A 243 -21.44 16.18 -21.55
CA ARG A 243 -21.71 16.27 -23.00
C ARG A 243 -22.56 17.49 -23.37
N LYS A 244 -23.41 17.96 -22.46
CA LYS A 244 -24.26 19.16 -22.65
C LYS A 244 -23.60 20.46 -22.20
N GLY A 245 -22.33 20.46 -21.77
CA GLY A 245 -21.66 21.65 -21.22
C GLY A 245 -22.26 22.13 -19.91
N MET A 246 -22.96 21.26 -19.17
CA MET A 246 -23.51 21.59 -17.86
C MET A 246 -22.46 21.37 -16.78
N ARG A 247 -22.45 22.22 -15.75
CA ARG A 247 -21.65 22.00 -14.55
C ARG A 247 -22.05 20.70 -13.87
N LEU A 248 -21.07 19.93 -13.38
CA LEU A 248 -21.37 18.63 -12.74
C LEU A 248 -22.11 18.81 -11.40
N GLN A 249 -21.79 19.87 -10.64
CA GLN A 249 -22.41 20.18 -9.35
C GLN A 249 -22.37 19.00 -8.36
N ALA A 250 -21.21 18.36 -8.28
CA ALA A 250 -20.96 17.22 -7.41
C ALA A 250 -20.46 17.69 -6.03
N ASP A 251 -21.23 17.47 -4.97
CA ASP A 251 -20.88 17.84 -3.59
C ASP A 251 -19.48 17.33 -3.14
N PRO A 252 -19.07 16.10 -3.47
CA PRO A 252 -17.75 15.61 -3.11
C PRO A 252 -16.59 16.44 -3.64
N THR A 253 -16.76 17.08 -4.79
CA THR A 253 -15.72 17.94 -5.38
C THR A 253 -15.53 19.23 -4.57
N VAL A 254 -16.58 19.74 -3.94
CA VAL A 254 -16.52 20.89 -3.01
C VAL A 254 -15.81 20.49 -1.72
N LYS A 255 -16.12 19.31 -1.15
CA LYS A 255 -15.41 18.79 0.03
C LYS A 255 -13.92 18.65 -0.23
N PHE A 256 -13.56 18.13 -1.41
CA PHE A 256 -12.17 18.02 -1.83
C PHE A 256 -11.51 19.40 -2.02
N ALA A 257 -12.19 20.34 -2.65
CA ALA A 257 -11.70 21.71 -2.84
C ALA A 257 -11.38 22.40 -1.51
N LEU A 258 -12.25 22.22 -0.51
CA LEU A 258 -12.08 22.75 0.84
C LEU A 258 -11.10 21.94 1.69
N GLN A 259 -10.70 20.77 1.26
CA GLN A 259 -9.94 19.78 2.07
C GLN A 259 -10.63 19.42 3.40
N ASP A 260 -11.97 19.56 3.45
CA ASP A 260 -12.80 19.22 4.60
C ASP A 260 -13.71 18.04 4.26
N PHE A 261 -13.21 16.85 4.53
CA PHE A 261 -13.91 15.59 4.27
C PHE A 261 -14.92 15.24 5.39
N GLY A 262 -14.95 15.99 6.47
CA GLY A 262 -15.89 15.83 7.58
C GLY A 262 -17.23 16.52 7.38
N LEU A 263 -17.35 17.40 6.37
CA LEU A 263 -18.58 18.12 6.08
C LEU A 263 -19.74 17.15 5.79
N LYS A 264 -20.76 17.19 6.63
CA LYS A 264 -21.97 16.37 6.45
C LYS A 264 -22.89 16.92 5.35
N ARG A 265 -22.92 18.25 5.18
CA ARG A 265 -23.80 18.93 4.21
C ARG A 265 -23.07 20.09 3.55
N ILE A 266 -23.12 20.14 2.23
CA ILE A 266 -22.69 21.32 1.45
C ILE A 266 -23.76 22.40 1.56
N ARG A 267 -23.34 23.62 1.90
CA ARG A 267 -24.19 24.85 1.95
C ARG A 267 -23.83 25.70 0.76
N GLU A 268 -24.69 26.64 0.44
CA GLU A 268 -24.49 27.61 -0.66
C GLU A 268 -23.14 28.34 -0.55
N ALA A 269 -22.75 28.78 0.64
CA ALA A 269 -21.45 29.43 0.86
C ALA A 269 -20.25 28.52 0.44
N HIS A 270 -20.37 27.20 0.62
CA HIS A 270 -19.31 26.24 0.21
C HIS A 270 -19.23 26.14 -1.32
N THR A 271 -20.37 26.22 -2.03
CA THR A 271 -20.39 26.13 -3.50
C THR A 271 -19.79 27.38 -4.18
N GLN A 272 -19.57 28.45 -3.43
CA GLN A 272 -18.91 29.67 -3.92
C GLN A 272 -17.38 29.63 -3.77
N PHE A 273 -16.82 28.61 -3.10
CA PHE A 273 -15.37 28.52 -2.90
C PHE A 273 -14.63 28.42 -4.23
N ASP A 274 -13.63 29.28 -4.42
CA ASP A 274 -12.89 29.38 -5.65
C ASP A 274 -11.78 28.34 -5.70
N SER A 275 -12.01 27.28 -6.47
CA SER A 275 -11.07 26.20 -6.70
C SER A 275 -11.39 25.53 -8.03
N PRO A 276 -10.41 25.16 -8.85
CA PRO A 276 -10.64 24.43 -10.11
C PRO A 276 -11.28 23.04 -9.89
N TYR A 277 -11.26 22.54 -8.64
CA TYR A 277 -11.99 21.31 -8.28
C TYR A 277 -13.48 21.54 -8.00
N ASN A 278 -13.92 22.79 -7.80
CA ASN A 278 -15.32 23.07 -7.49
C ASN A 278 -16.21 23.02 -8.73
N THR A 279 -16.87 21.90 -8.96
CA THR A 279 -17.75 21.67 -10.11
C THR A 279 -19.10 22.39 -10.04
N TYR A 280 -19.36 23.21 -9.01
CA TYR A 280 -20.44 24.20 -9.00
C TYR A 280 -20.05 25.51 -9.70
N ARG A 281 -18.73 25.82 -9.76
CA ARG A 281 -18.22 27.03 -10.40
C ARG A 281 -17.66 26.78 -11.79
N TYR A 282 -16.96 25.68 -11.96
CA TYR A 282 -16.25 25.35 -13.19
C TYR A 282 -16.95 24.22 -13.94
N GLU A 283 -16.99 24.35 -15.26
CA GLU A 283 -17.55 23.34 -16.16
C GLU A 283 -16.56 22.20 -16.42
N GLY A 284 -17.06 21.05 -16.83
CA GLY A 284 -16.25 19.90 -17.13
C GLY A 284 -15.79 19.11 -15.89
N PHE A 285 -14.81 18.24 -16.11
CA PHE A 285 -14.21 17.49 -15.02
C PHE A 285 -13.22 18.34 -14.23
N PRO A 286 -13.04 18.10 -12.93
CA PRO A 286 -11.97 18.73 -12.18
C PRO A 286 -10.60 18.31 -12.74
N PRO A 287 -9.50 19.07 -12.44
CA PRO A 287 -8.19 18.83 -13.04
C PRO A 287 -7.55 17.49 -12.64
N GLY A 288 -8.05 16.84 -11.61
CA GLY A 288 -7.58 15.51 -11.16
C GLY A 288 -8.61 14.78 -10.31
N PRO A 289 -8.34 13.53 -9.93
CA PRO A 289 -9.26 12.73 -9.12
C PRO A 289 -9.33 13.29 -7.69
N ILE A 290 -10.52 13.17 -7.08
CA ILE A 290 -10.77 13.58 -5.68
C ILE A 290 -10.57 12.44 -4.67
N CYS A 291 -10.38 11.24 -5.16
CA CYS A 291 -9.91 10.07 -4.41
C CYS A 291 -9.37 9.03 -5.39
N THR A 292 -8.74 7.97 -4.89
CA THR A 292 -8.44 6.79 -5.68
C THR A 292 -9.68 5.89 -5.74
N PRO A 293 -10.37 5.81 -6.89
CA PRO A 293 -11.58 5.00 -7.00
C PRO A 293 -11.26 3.51 -7.04
N SER A 294 -12.17 2.68 -6.52
CA SER A 294 -12.05 1.23 -6.60
C SER A 294 -12.17 0.73 -8.06
N GLU A 295 -11.57 -0.42 -8.36
CA GLU A 295 -11.74 -1.07 -9.67
C GLU A 295 -13.22 -1.26 -10.04
N LYS A 296 -14.05 -1.62 -9.05
CA LYS A 296 -15.50 -1.79 -9.23
C LYS A 296 -16.15 -0.51 -9.71
N THR A 297 -15.76 0.63 -9.18
CA THR A 297 -16.31 1.94 -9.61
C THR A 297 -15.78 2.36 -10.97
N ILE A 298 -14.51 2.13 -11.28
CA ILE A 298 -13.99 2.37 -12.63
C ILE A 298 -14.74 1.51 -13.67
N ASN A 299 -14.94 0.23 -13.37
CA ASN A 299 -15.72 -0.66 -14.23
C ASN A 299 -17.20 -0.24 -14.35
N ALA A 300 -17.80 0.31 -13.29
CA ALA A 300 -19.16 0.87 -13.33
C ALA A 300 -19.23 2.07 -14.29
N VAL A 301 -18.23 2.96 -14.27
CA VAL A 301 -18.15 4.09 -15.23
C VAL A 301 -17.95 3.59 -16.66
N LEU A 302 -17.07 2.60 -16.87
CA LEU A 302 -16.84 2.02 -18.20
C LEU A 302 -18.06 1.29 -18.78
N ASN A 303 -19.00 0.86 -17.94
CA ASN A 303 -20.25 0.23 -18.34
C ASN A 303 -21.47 1.14 -18.09
N THR A 304 -21.28 2.44 -18.19
CA THR A 304 -22.35 3.44 -18.07
C THR A 304 -23.45 3.18 -19.10
N PRO A 305 -24.72 3.01 -18.69
CA PRO A 305 -25.83 2.86 -19.63
C PRO A 305 -26.16 4.18 -20.32
N GLU A 306 -26.73 4.12 -21.48
CA GLU A 306 -27.37 5.27 -22.14
C GLU A 306 -28.67 5.62 -21.40
N THR A 307 -28.76 6.85 -20.92
CA THR A 307 -29.95 7.40 -20.25
C THR A 307 -30.11 8.87 -20.61
N ASP A 308 -31.29 9.42 -20.37
CA ASP A 308 -31.55 10.87 -20.51
C ASP A 308 -31.42 11.62 -19.18
N TYR A 309 -31.00 10.95 -18.09
CA TYR A 309 -30.96 11.55 -16.78
C TYR A 309 -29.91 12.67 -16.69
N LEU A 310 -30.35 13.79 -16.10
CA LEU A 310 -29.51 14.97 -15.83
C LEU A 310 -29.46 15.34 -14.35
N TYR A 311 -30.35 14.77 -13.54
CA TYR A 311 -30.51 15.09 -12.13
C TYR A 311 -30.70 13.84 -11.30
N PHE A 312 -30.29 13.89 -10.06
CA PHE A 312 -30.64 12.91 -9.04
C PHE A 312 -30.71 13.56 -7.65
N CYS A 313 -31.45 12.97 -6.74
CA CYS A 313 -31.49 13.31 -5.33
C CYS A 313 -31.72 12.05 -4.49
N ALA A 314 -31.48 12.12 -3.20
CA ALA A 314 -31.77 10.99 -2.31
C ALA A 314 -33.25 10.62 -2.35
N ARG A 315 -33.56 9.32 -2.30
CA ARG A 315 -34.94 8.81 -2.25
C ARG A 315 -35.60 9.10 -0.90
N SER A 316 -36.88 9.39 -0.94
CA SER A 316 -37.70 9.70 0.24
C SER A 316 -37.90 8.51 1.20
N ASP A 317 -37.60 7.28 0.77
CA ASP A 317 -37.65 6.06 1.59
C ASP A 317 -36.43 5.89 2.52
N PHE A 318 -35.41 6.76 2.41
CA PHE A 318 -34.15 6.69 3.14
C PHE A 318 -33.37 5.38 2.95
N SER A 319 -33.60 4.68 1.83
CA SER A 319 -32.87 3.45 1.47
C SER A 319 -31.38 3.66 1.19
N GLY A 320 -30.94 4.93 1.09
CA GLY A 320 -29.61 5.31 0.64
C GLY A 320 -29.43 5.22 -0.88
N TYR A 321 -30.53 5.03 -1.62
CA TYR A 321 -30.61 5.11 -3.07
C TYR A 321 -31.05 6.50 -3.54
N HIS A 322 -30.91 6.75 -4.86
CA HIS A 322 -31.28 8.01 -5.50
C HIS A 322 -32.50 7.86 -6.40
N ALA A 323 -33.24 8.96 -6.54
CA ALA A 323 -34.26 9.13 -7.55
C ALA A 323 -33.65 9.96 -8.70
N PHE A 324 -33.68 9.40 -9.91
CA PHE A 324 -33.12 9.99 -11.12
C PHE A 324 -34.21 10.73 -11.91
N ALA A 325 -33.82 11.78 -12.63
CA ALA A 325 -34.72 12.59 -13.44
C ALA A 325 -34.03 13.12 -14.70
N ALA A 326 -34.74 13.15 -15.81
CA ALA A 326 -34.29 13.71 -17.07
C ALA A 326 -34.49 15.24 -17.10
N THR A 327 -35.53 15.74 -16.45
CA THR A 327 -35.91 17.15 -16.45
C THR A 327 -35.79 17.76 -15.06
N TYR A 328 -35.56 19.08 -15.00
CA TYR A 328 -35.54 19.82 -13.75
C TYR A 328 -36.88 19.78 -13.00
N ALA A 329 -38.02 19.77 -13.75
CA ALA A 329 -39.35 19.66 -13.16
C ALA A 329 -39.54 18.34 -12.39
N GLU A 330 -39.14 17.22 -12.98
CA GLU A 330 -39.16 15.90 -12.31
C GLU A 330 -38.25 15.87 -11.10
N HIS A 331 -37.06 16.45 -11.22
CA HIS A 331 -36.12 16.56 -10.10
C HIS A 331 -36.73 17.33 -8.92
N LEU A 332 -37.40 18.46 -9.17
CA LEU A 332 -38.08 19.23 -8.13
C LEU A 332 -39.18 18.41 -7.43
N ILE A 333 -39.91 17.58 -8.16
CA ILE A 333 -40.93 16.68 -7.58
C ILE A 333 -40.24 15.69 -6.62
N ASN A 334 -39.15 15.06 -7.05
CA ASN A 334 -38.41 14.10 -6.24
C ASN A 334 -37.78 14.77 -4.99
N ALA A 335 -37.19 15.94 -5.17
CA ALA A 335 -36.59 16.73 -4.07
C ALA A 335 -37.64 17.16 -3.03
N ARG A 336 -38.83 17.59 -3.47
CA ARG A 336 -39.94 17.94 -2.58
C ARG A 336 -40.44 16.74 -1.78
N LYS A 337 -40.57 15.57 -2.40
CA LYS A 337 -40.94 14.31 -1.70
C LYS A 337 -39.92 13.97 -0.61
N TYR A 338 -38.64 14.06 -0.93
CA TYR A 338 -37.55 13.82 0.04
C TYR A 338 -37.60 14.81 1.19
N GLN A 339 -37.75 16.12 0.90
CA GLN A 339 -37.82 17.17 1.94
C GLN A 339 -39.06 17.03 2.81
N ALA A 340 -40.21 16.69 2.25
CA ALA A 340 -41.42 16.46 3.01
C ALA A 340 -41.26 15.30 4.00
N GLU A 341 -40.58 14.24 3.60
CA GLU A 341 -40.33 13.10 4.48
C GLU A 341 -39.27 13.38 5.55
N LEU A 342 -38.24 14.18 5.24
CA LEU A 342 -37.29 14.71 6.22
C LEU A 342 -38.00 15.54 7.32
N ASN A 343 -38.89 16.46 6.90
CA ASN A 343 -39.62 17.30 7.84
C ASN A 343 -40.52 16.48 8.78
N LYS A 344 -41.17 15.39 8.27
CA LYS A 344 -41.96 14.47 9.12
C LYS A 344 -41.12 13.80 10.21
N ARG A 345 -39.85 13.56 9.95
CA ARG A 345 -38.93 12.89 10.90
C ARG A 345 -38.19 13.90 11.81
N GLY A 346 -38.44 15.20 11.69
CA GLY A 346 -37.88 16.24 12.55
C GLY A 346 -36.43 16.60 12.25
N PHE A 347 -35.98 16.42 10.99
CA PHE A 347 -34.64 16.79 10.51
C PHE A 347 -34.66 18.13 9.76
#